data_37cf90a808f8a148dd6a2499f2d8a980
#
_entry.id   37cf90a808f8a148dd6a2499f2d8a980
#
_cell.length_a   1.000
_cell.length_b   1.000
_cell.length_c   1.000
_cell.angle_alpha   90.00
_cell.angle_beta   90.00
_cell.angle_gamma   90.00
#
_symmetry.space_group_name_H-M   'P 1'
#
loop_
_entity.id
_entity.type
_entity.pdbx_description
1 polymer ?
#
loop_
_entity_poly.entity_id
_entity_poly.type
_entity_poly.pdbx_seq_one_letter_code
_entity_poly.pdbx_strand_id
1 'polypeptide(L)'
;MKFKNYIETESGIKDTSTSPGTAGQLLSSTVAGTSWIDQNTISSGTSEVVDIQVKNISSPNGGINLSKGDPVYIYGSVGASARLYVDLADADSTATNNLGDSKMPCVALLDQDLAPNIEGTATVVGKLRNLITSPIDGSVPSENDTVYVKSGGGLTLTKPTGSTNLIQNVGQVGRVSTSSSGNIVVAALLRTNDVPNL
;
A
#
# COMPACT_ATOMS: atom_id res chain seq x y z
N MET A 1 -42.84 -22.66 -7.15
CA MET A 1 -41.69 -23.60 -7.17
C MET A 1 -41.04 -23.56 -5.79
N LYS A 2 -41.01 -24.68 -5.05
CA LYS A 2 -40.32 -24.77 -3.77
C LYS A 2 -38.93 -25.35 -4.05
N PHE A 3 -37.86 -24.57 -3.83
CA PHE A 3 -36.51 -25.11 -3.88
C PHE A 3 -36.29 -25.98 -2.65
N LYS A 4 -35.77 -27.19 -2.85
CA LYS A 4 -35.21 -28.01 -1.78
C LYS A 4 -33.88 -27.36 -1.33
N ASN A 5 -33.32 -27.80 -0.22
CA ASN A 5 -32.08 -27.28 0.35
C ASN A 5 -30.82 -27.47 -0.53
N TYR A 6 -30.96 -28.01 -1.74
CA TYR A 6 -29.89 -28.21 -2.72
C TYR A 6 -30.44 -28.12 -4.15
N ILE A 7 -29.57 -27.78 -5.08
CA ILE A 7 -29.83 -27.81 -6.53
C ILE A 7 -29.23 -29.13 -7.04
N GLU A 8 -30.07 -30.01 -7.61
CA GLU A 8 -29.63 -31.21 -8.27
C GLU A 8 -29.70 -30.99 -9.80
N THR A 9 -28.57 -31.22 -10.49
CA THR A 9 -28.50 -31.07 -11.95
C THR A 9 -27.99 -32.35 -12.57
N GLU A 10 -28.71 -32.89 -13.55
CA GLU A 10 -28.35 -34.15 -14.23
C GLU A 10 -27.16 -34.00 -15.19
N SER A 11 -26.89 -32.78 -15.69
CA SER A 11 -25.88 -32.52 -16.73
C SER A 11 -24.94 -31.38 -16.40
N GLY A 12 -24.85 -30.99 -15.14
CA GLY A 12 -23.98 -29.89 -14.69
C GLY A 12 -24.60 -28.52 -14.92
N ILE A 13 -23.87 -27.49 -14.48
CA ILE A 13 -24.21 -26.06 -14.65
C ILE A 13 -23.46 -25.53 -15.87
N LYS A 14 -24.19 -24.91 -16.79
CA LYS A 14 -23.60 -24.22 -17.95
C LYS A 14 -23.55 -22.71 -17.70
N ASP A 15 -22.53 -22.05 -18.22
CA ASP A 15 -22.46 -20.60 -18.23
C ASP A 15 -23.36 -19.98 -19.30
N THR A 16 -23.32 -18.65 -19.43
CA THR A 16 -24.13 -17.90 -20.42
C THR A 16 -23.78 -18.27 -21.88
N SER A 17 -22.57 -18.77 -22.12
CA SER A 17 -22.14 -19.27 -23.44
C SER A 17 -22.45 -20.75 -23.66
N THR A 18 -23.21 -21.37 -22.75
CA THR A 18 -23.56 -22.80 -22.74
C THR A 18 -22.40 -23.76 -22.48
N SER A 19 -21.26 -23.25 -21.99
CA SER A 19 -20.11 -24.07 -21.59
C SER A 19 -20.35 -24.76 -20.25
N PRO A 20 -20.06 -26.05 -20.12
CA PRO A 20 -20.11 -26.76 -18.84
C PRO A 20 -18.87 -26.48 -17.98
N GLY A 21 -17.91 -25.70 -18.46
CA GLY A 21 -16.61 -25.53 -17.81
C GLY A 21 -15.71 -26.76 -17.90
N THR A 22 -14.55 -26.67 -17.29
CA THR A 22 -13.58 -27.77 -17.12
C THR A 22 -13.20 -27.91 -15.65
N ALA A 23 -12.58 -29.05 -15.30
CA ALA A 23 -12.14 -29.30 -13.93
C ALA A 23 -11.20 -28.15 -13.44
N GLY A 24 -11.46 -27.63 -12.25
CA GLY A 24 -10.68 -26.55 -11.63
C GLY A 24 -11.15 -25.14 -11.98
N GLN A 25 -12.17 -24.98 -12.83
CA GLN A 25 -12.78 -23.67 -13.09
C GLN A 25 -13.85 -23.33 -12.04
N LEU A 26 -14.04 -22.03 -11.84
CA LEU A 26 -15.10 -21.46 -11.00
C LEU A 26 -16.13 -20.74 -11.86
N LEU A 27 -17.42 -20.92 -11.53
CA LEU A 27 -18.50 -20.18 -12.18
C LEU A 27 -18.57 -18.78 -11.55
N SER A 28 -18.24 -17.76 -12.33
CA SER A 28 -18.25 -16.36 -11.91
C SER A 28 -19.44 -15.61 -12.50
N SER A 29 -20.01 -14.71 -11.72
CA SER A 29 -21.00 -13.75 -12.20
C SER A 29 -20.32 -12.65 -13.02
N THR A 30 -20.88 -12.30 -14.15
CA THR A 30 -20.43 -11.19 -15.01
C THR A 30 -21.59 -10.22 -15.23
N VAL A 31 -21.32 -9.03 -15.77
CA VAL A 31 -22.36 -8.05 -16.11
C VAL A 31 -23.38 -8.62 -17.11
N ALA A 32 -22.96 -9.54 -17.97
CA ALA A 32 -23.79 -10.17 -19.02
C ALA A 32 -24.31 -11.57 -18.62
N GLY A 33 -24.05 -12.06 -17.41
CA GLY A 33 -24.49 -13.39 -16.97
C GLY A 33 -23.43 -14.13 -16.14
N THR A 34 -23.13 -15.37 -16.52
CA THR A 34 -22.11 -16.18 -15.85
C THR A 34 -21.05 -16.64 -16.83
N SER A 35 -19.83 -16.86 -16.35
CA SER A 35 -18.72 -17.42 -17.11
C SER A 35 -17.86 -18.33 -16.24
N TRP A 36 -17.36 -19.42 -16.84
CA TRP A 36 -16.34 -20.24 -16.19
C TRP A 36 -14.99 -19.58 -16.32
N ILE A 37 -14.33 -19.38 -15.20
CA ILE A 37 -13.00 -18.76 -15.13
C ILE A 37 -12.01 -19.72 -14.48
N ASP A 38 -10.80 -19.76 -14.99
CA ASP A 38 -9.73 -20.52 -14.38
C ASP A 38 -9.41 -19.95 -13.00
N GLN A 39 -9.26 -20.84 -12.02
CA GLN A 39 -8.89 -20.45 -10.65
C GLN A 39 -7.60 -19.61 -10.59
N ASN A 40 -6.70 -19.79 -11.58
CA ASN A 40 -5.48 -19.00 -11.71
C ASN A 40 -5.71 -17.60 -12.31
N THR A 41 -6.87 -17.33 -12.92
CA THR A 41 -7.23 -15.97 -13.42
C THR A 41 -7.98 -15.14 -12.37
N ILE A 42 -8.59 -15.79 -11.40
CA ILE A 42 -8.81 -15.13 -10.11
C ILE A 42 -7.40 -15.00 -9.61
N SER A 43 -6.84 -13.79 -9.63
CA SER A 43 -5.50 -13.58 -9.08
C SER A 43 -5.47 -14.32 -7.74
N SER A 44 -5.08 -15.59 -7.83
CA SER A 44 -4.79 -16.41 -6.70
C SER A 44 -3.74 -15.60 -6.03
N GLY A 45 -4.10 -14.98 -4.93
CA GLY A 45 -3.21 -14.07 -4.27
C GLY A 45 -1.89 -14.75 -4.04
N THR A 46 -1.01 -14.68 -5.02
CA THR A 46 0.35 -14.44 -4.69
C THR A 46 0.24 -13.16 -3.93
N SER A 47 0.16 -13.22 -2.60
CA SER A 47 0.11 -12.05 -1.75
C SER A 47 1.43 -11.34 -1.90
N GLU A 48 1.64 -10.75 -3.09
CA GLU A 48 2.81 -9.92 -3.35
C GLU A 48 2.73 -8.64 -2.53
N VAL A 49 1.52 -8.34 -2.00
CA VAL A 49 1.25 -7.06 -1.34
C VAL A 49 0.28 -7.28 -0.18
N VAL A 50 0.60 -6.69 0.96
CA VAL A 50 -0.29 -6.53 2.11
C VAL A 50 -0.60 -5.06 2.25
N ASP A 51 -1.85 -4.68 1.96
CA ASP A 51 -2.32 -3.31 2.02
C ASP A 51 -3.24 -3.09 3.22
N ILE A 52 -3.25 -1.87 3.72
CA ILE A 52 -4.18 -1.38 4.74
C ILE A 52 -5.05 -0.27 4.17
N GLN A 53 -6.30 -0.20 4.65
CA GLN A 53 -7.18 0.91 4.35
C GLN A 53 -6.82 2.10 5.23
N VAL A 54 -6.57 3.24 4.60
CA VAL A 54 -6.15 4.47 5.27
C VAL A 54 -7.03 5.66 4.85
N LYS A 55 -6.97 6.71 5.63
CA LYS A 55 -7.57 8.00 5.31
C LYS A 55 -6.57 9.11 5.60
N ASN A 56 -6.31 9.97 4.63
CA ASN A 56 -5.49 11.15 4.87
C ASN A 56 -6.19 12.07 5.88
N ILE A 57 -5.45 12.66 6.81
CA ILE A 57 -6.01 13.60 7.78
C ILE A 57 -6.66 14.81 7.09
N SER A 58 -7.58 15.47 7.78
CA SER A 58 -8.27 16.63 7.23
C SER A 58 -7.39 17.88 7.23
N SER A 59 -7.63 18.78 6.28
CA SER A 59 -6.88 20.05 6.17
C SER A 59 -6.88 20.90 7.47
N PRO A 60 -7.99 21.00 8.24
CA PRO A 60 -7.97 21.69 9.55
C PRO A 60 -7.02 21.06 10.58
N ASN A 61 -6.67 19.77 10.40
CA ASN A 61 -5.71 19.06 11.26
C ASN A 61 -4.28 19.05 10.66
N GLY A 62 -4.01 19.90 9.67
CA GLY A 62 -2.71 19.99 9.02
C GLY A 62 -2.53 19.03 7.84
N GLY A 63 -3.59 18.38 7.38
CA GLY A 63 -3.53 17.45 6.24
C GLY A 63 -3.08 18.16 4.95
N ILE A 64 -2.13 17.52 4.28
CA ILE A 64 -1.57 17.94 2.98
C ILE A 64 -1.95 16.92 1.90
N ASN A 65 -1.77 17.27 0.64
CA ASN A 65 -1.84 16.28 -0.43
C ASN A 65 -0.66 15.31 -0.28
N LEU A 66 -0.98 14.04 -0.17
CA LEU A 66 -0.02 12.95 -0.15
C LEU A 66 0.03 12.30 -1.53
N SER A 67 1.21 11.92 -1.95
CA SER A 67 1.44 11.29 -3.24
C SER A 67 1.66 9.79 -3.11
N LYS A 68 1.37 9.06 -4.18
CA LYS A 68 1.74 7.64 -4.29
C LYS A 68 3.24 7.45 -4.01
N GLY A 69 3.55 6.52 -3.11
CA GLY A 69 4.91 6.25 -2.66
C GLY A 69 5.32 7.02 -1.40
N ASP A 70 4.55 7.98 -0.94
CA ASP A 70 4.85 8.70 0.29
C ASP A 70 4.81 7.75 1.51
N PRO A 71 5.81 7.84 2.40
CA PRO A 71 5.80 7.13 3.67
C PRO A 71 4.79 7.78 4.61
N VAL A 72 3.96 6.97 5.26
CA VAL A 72 2.93 7.47 6.17
C VAL A 72 3.04 6.87 7.57
N TYR A 73 2.75 7.69 8.59
CA TYR A 73 2.60 7.26 9.98
C TYR A 73 1.12 7.29 10.39
N ILE A 74 0.78 6.62 11.49
CA ILE A 74 -0.57 6.63 12.03
C ILE A 74 -0.78 7.89 12.85
N TYR A 75 -1.67 8.77 12.37
CA TYR A 75 -2.10 9.96 13.11
C TYR A 75 -3.18 9.64 14.14
N GLY A 76 -4.02 8.63 13.87
CA GLY A 76 -5.13 8.23 14.71
C GLY A 76 -6.06 7.24 14.00
N SER A 77 -7.29 7.13 14.45
CA SER A 77 -8.30 6.27 13.84
C SER A 77 -9.63 6.99 13.61
N VAL A 78 -10.34 6.58 12.58
CA VAL A 78 -11.67 7.10 12.26
C VAL A 78 -12.73 6.29 12.97
N GLY A 79 -13.30 6.82 14.05
CA GLY A 79 -14.53 6.37 14.70
C GLY A 79 -14.94 4.91 14.46
N ALA A 80 -16.20 4.67 14.16
CA ALA A 80 -16.77 3.33 13.98
C ALA A 80 -16.22 2.55 12.75
N SER A 81 -15.61 3.21 11.78
CA SER A 81 -15.04 2.53 10.60
C SER A 81 -13.69 1.86 10.86
N ALA A 82 -13.07 2.15 12.01
CA ALA A 82 -11.74 1.67 12.41
C ALA A 82 -10.64 1.91 11.35
N ARG A 83 -10.87 2.83 10.41
CA ARG A 83 -9.85 3.22 9.42
C ARG A 83 -8.77 4.04 10.10
N LEU A 84 -7.53 3.83 9.67
CA LEU A 84 -6.40 4.56 10.20
C LEU A 84 -6.33 5.94 9.52
N TYR A 85 -6.33 7.00 10.32
CA TYR A 85 -5.88 8.30 9.85
C TYR A 85 -4.36 8.27 9.71
N VAL A 86 -3.88 8.75 8.57
CA VAL A 86 -2.45 8.82 8.27
C VAL A 86 -2.05 10.21 7.82
N ASP A 87 -0.78 10.54 8.02
CA ASP A 87 -0.12 11.74 7.51
C ASP A 87 1.31 11.38 7.11
N LEU A 88 2.02 12.32 6.46
CA LEU A 88 3.37 12.14 5.97
C LEU A 88 4.34 11.84 7.13
N ALA A 89 5.05 10.71 7.04
CA ALA A 89 6.09 10.37 8.00
C ALA A 89 7.32 11.25 7.82
N ASP A 90 7.94 11.60 8.94
CA ASP A 90 9.10 12.48 9.00
C ASP A 90 10.16 11.92 9.96
N ALA A 91 11.37 11.68 9.46
CA ALA A 91 12.45 11.11 10.24
C ALA A 91 13.05 12.09 11.28
N ASP A 92 12.70 13.38 11.25
CA ASP A 92 13.10 14.31 12.29
C ASP A 92 12.33 14.02 13.59
N SER A 93 13.05 13.59 14.63
CA SER A 93 12.48 13.27 15.95
C SER A 93 11.86 14.48 16.65
N THR A 94 12.19 15.70 16.21
CA THR A 94 11.62 16.96 16.72
C THR A 94 10.35 17.36 15.98
N ALA A 95 10.09 16.75 14.80
CA ALA A 95 8.88 16.99 14.04
C ALA A 95 7.68 16.32 14.72
N THR A 96 6.69 17.12 15.06
CA THR A 96 5.46 16.64 15.69
C THR A 96 4.23 16.99 14.83
N ASN A 97 3.16 16.23 15.04
CA ASN A 97 1.85 16.56 14.50
C ASN A 97 1.14 17.64 15.36
N ASN A 98 -0.07 18.01 14.99
CA ASN A 98 -0.86 19.02 15.72
C ASN A 98 -1.29 18.55 17.15
N LEU A 99 -1.08 17.28 17.48
CA LEU A 99 -1.35 16.71 18.81
C LEU A 99 -0.07 16.66 19.65
N GLY A 100 1.08 17.00 19.09
CA GLY A 100 2.39 16.92 19.73
C GLY A 100 3.05 15.54 19.63
N ASP A 101 2.48 14.59 18.87
CA ASP A 101 3.03 13.25 18.70
C ASP A 101 4.10 13.22 17.60
N SER A 102 5.05 12.31 17.72
CA SER A 102 6.05 12.04 16.68
C SER A 102 5.40 11.62 15.37
N LYS A 103 5.98 12.06 14.26
CA LYS A 103 5.59 11.62 12.90
C LYS A 103 6.25 10.31 12.47
N MET A 104 6.71 9.52 13.42
CA MET A 104 7.29 8.20 13.23
C MET A 104 6.69 7.21 14.24
N PRO A 105 6.73 5.89 13.97
CA PRO A 105 7.33 5.23 12.81
C PRO A 105 6.45 5.31 11.56
N CYS A 106 7.09 5.23 10.38
CA CYS A 106 6.38 4.95 9.14
C CYS A 106 5.78 3.53 9.19
N VAL A 107 4.50 3.40 8.81
CA VAL A 107 3.80 2.10 8.84
C VAL A 107 3.55 1.53 7.45
N ALA A 108 3.54 2.36 6.42
CA ALA A 108 3.23 1.96 5.05
C ALA A 108 3.70 3.00 4.03
N LEU A 109 3.76 2.63 2.76
CA LEU A 109 3.87 3.56 1.63
C LEU A 109 2.53 3.65 0.90
N LEU A 110 2.10 4.84 0.54
CA LEU A 110 0.83 5.04 -0.17
C LEU A 110 0.83 4.38 -1.54
N ASP A 111 -0.27 3.71 -1.87
CA ASP A 111 -0.47 3.08 -3.18
C ASP A 111 -1.10 4.03 -4.21
N GLN A 112 -1.60 5.15 -3.78
CA GLN A 112 -2.26 6.17 -4.61
C GLN A 112 -2.11 7.57 -4.02
N ASP A 113 -2.37 8.60 -4.84
CA ASP A 113 -2.43 9.99 -4.36
C ASP A 113 -3.67 10.18 -3.48
N LEU A 114 -3.51 10.84 -2.34
CA LEU A 114 -4.59 11.12 -1.39
C LEU A 114 -4.64 12.61 -1.04
N ALA A 115 -5.68 13.30 -1.49
CA ALA A 115 -6.00 14.63 -0.97
C ALA A 115 -6.44 14.54 0.52
N PRO A 116 -6.40 15.64 1.28
CA PRO A 116 -6.90 15.68 2.65
C PRO A 116 -8.32 15.15 2.76
N ASN A 117 -8.58 14.33 3.79
CA ASN A 117 -9.87 13.70 4.08
C ASN A 117 -10.34 12.61 3.10
N ILE A 118 -9.50 12.22 2.12
CA ILE A 118 -9.79 11.15 1.17
C ILE A 118 -9.26 9.81 1.67
N GLU A 119 -10.01 8.76 1.39
CA GLU A 119 -9.69 7.37 1.72
C GLU A 119 -8.96 6.68 0.58
N GLY A 120 -8.08 5.74 0.94
CA GLY A 120 -7.35 4.93 -0.02
C GLY A 120 -6.62 3.78 0.63
N THR A 121 -5.59 3.30 -0.03
CA THR A 121 -4.78 2.16 0.39
C THR A 121 -3.31 2.54 0.56
N ALA A 122 -2.65 1.84 1.47
CA ALA A 122 -1.21 1.94 1.68
C ALA A 122 -0.60 0.55 1.84
N THR A 123 0.53 0.33 1.18
CA THR A 123 1.26 -0.93 1.18
C THR A 123 2.16 -1.02 2.41
N VAL A 124 1.93 -2.04 3.24
CA VAL A 124 2.74 -2.34 4.43
C VAL A 124 3.92 -3.25 4.09
N VAL A 125 3.67 -4.28 3.32
CA VAL A 125 4.66 -5.27 2.88
C VAL A 125 4.35 -5.69 1.44
N GLY A 126 5.38 -5.80 0.62
CA GLY A 126 5.26 -6.31 -0.75
C GLY A 126 5.75 -5.34 -1.80
N LYS A 127 5.36 -5.56 -3.04
CA LYS A 127 5.84 -4.79 -4.18
C LYS A 127 4.90 -3.65 -4.54
N LEU A 128 5.21 -2.44 -4.11
CA LEU A 128 4.53 -1.22 -4.54
C LEU A 128 4.96 -0.88 -5.97
N ARG A 129 4.02 -0.92 -6.92
CA ARG A 129 4.26 -0.80 -8.37
C ARG A 129 3.83 0.55 -8.91
N ASN A 130 4.18 0.79 -10.16
CA ASN A 130 3.79 1.98 -10.91
C ASN A 130 4.25 3.28 -10.23
N LEU A 131 5.53 3.30 -9.84
CA LEU A 131 6.20 4.45 -9.24
C LEU A 131 7.21 5.07 -10.22
N ILE A 132 7.43 6.37 -10.05
CA ILE A 132 8.66 7.03 -10.52
C ILE A 132 9.68 6.81 -9.41
N THR A 133 10.70 5.99 -9.68
CA THR A 133 11.73 5.63 -8.70
C THR A 133 13.08 6.28 -9.01
N SER A 134 13.14 7.18 -9.97
CA SER A 134 14.35 7.93 -10.29
C SER A 134 14.00 9.34 -10.78
N PRO A 135 14.50 10.40 -10.10
CA PRO A 135 15.30 10.35 -8.88
C PRO A 135 14.47 10.10 -7.61
N ILE A 136 15.11 9.61 -6.55
CA ILE A 136 14.61 9.64 -5.18
C ILE A 136 15.42 10.69 -4.43
N ASP A 137 14.76 11.70 -3.90
CA ASP A 137 15.41 12.81 -3.19
C ASP A 137 16.61 13.43 -3.97
N GLY A 138 16.43 13.61 -5.27
CA GLY A 138 17.47 14.14 -6.17
C GLY A 138 18.59 13.15 -6.53
N SER A 139 18.62 11.98 -5.95
CA SER A 139 19.62 10.93 -6.22
C SER A 139 19.10 9.89 -7.22
N VAL A 140 19.96 9.46 -8.12
CA VAL A 140 19.67 8.38 -9.06
C VAL A 140 19.94 7.04 -8.36
N PRO A 141 18.90 6.22 -8.10
CA PRO A 141 19.07 4.92 -7.46
C PRO A 141 19.64 3.85 -8.40
N SER A 142 20.17 2.80 -7.78
CA SER A 142 20.35 1.48 -8.38
C SER A 142 19.30 0.51 -7.87
N GLU A 143 19.06 -0.59 -8.59
CA GLU A 143 18.25 -1.69 -8.07
C GLU A 143 18.90 -2.25 -6.79
N ASN A 144 18.08 -2.62 -5.82
CA ASN A 144 18.47 -3.05 -4.48
C ASN A 144 18.96 -1.94 -3.53
N ASP A 145 19.00 -0.68 -3.93
CA ASP A 145 19.30 0.41 -3.00
C ASP A 145 18.26 0.47 -1.89
N THR A 146 18.73 0.66 -0.64
CA THR A 146 17.86 0.80 0.52
C THR A 146 17.19 2.17 0.52
N VAL A 147 15.90 2.17 0.80
CA VAL A 147 15.05 3.37 0.88
C VAL A 147 14.72 3.67 2.33
N TYR A 148 14.94 4.90 2.75
CA TYR A 148 14.70 5.40 4.12
C TYR A 148 13.61 6.47 4.13
N VAL A 149 12.98 6.65 5.29
CA VAL A 149 12.20 7.86 5.56
C VAL A 149 13.15 9.04 5.65
N LYS A 150 12.80 10.14 5.00
CA LYS A 150 13.59 11.39 4.97
C LYS A 150 13.22 12.31 6.13
N SER A 151 14.20 13.06 6.65
CA SER A 151 13.95 14.21 7.50
C SER A 151 13.30 15.34 6.69
N GLY A 152 12.18 15.86 7.18
CA GLY A 152 11.30 16.77 6.43
C GLY A 152 10.25 16.06 5.58
N GLY A 153 10.15 14.73 5.68
CA GLY A 153 9.16 13.92 4.99
C GLY A 153 9.59 13.40 3.62
N GLY A 154 8.93 12.32 3.17
CA GLY A 154 9.23 11.64 1.91
C GLY A 154 10.29 10.55 2.04
N LEU A 155 10.83 10.11 0.92
CA LEU A 155 11.83 9.04 0.83
C LEU A 155 13.21 9.56 0.46
N THR A 156 14.25 8.86 0.92
CA THR A 156 15.65 9.13 0.56
C THR A 156 16.46 7.85 0.42
N LEU A 157 17.51 7.88 -0.39
CA LEU A 157 18.52 6.80 -0.48
C LEU A 157 19.64 6.97 0.55
N THR A 158 19.77 8.17 1.10
CA THR A 158 20.79 8.49 2.10
C THR A 158 20.26 8.13 3.49
N LYS A 159 20.96 7.25 4.20
CA LYS A 159 20.64 6.93 5.59
C LYS A 159 20.65 8.24 6.42
N PRO A 160 19.55 8.61 7.11
CA PRO A 160 19.53 9.78 7.95
C PRO A 160 20.64 9.73 9.01
N THR A 161 21.27 10.87 9.28
CA THR A 161 22.35 11.02 10.26
C THR A 161 22.07 12.19 11.19
N GLY A 162 22.75 12.23 12.32
CA GLY A 162 22.54 13.26 13.35
C GLY A 162 21.63 12.80 14.49
N SER A 163 21.82 13.42 15.66
CA SER A 163 21.14 13.02 16.90
C SER A 163 19.62 13.27 16.93
N THR A 164 19.13 14.08 16.01
CA THR A 164 17.69 14.40 15.87
C THR A 164 16.98 13.54 14.82
N ASN A 165 17.70 12.71 14.08
CA ASN A 165 17.10 11.91 13.01
C ASN A 165 16.87 10.47 13.46
N LEU A 166 15.65 10.00 13.27
CA LEU A 166 15.27 8.60 13.42
C LEU A 166 15.61 7.85 12.13
N ILE A 167 16.12 6.62 12.27
CA ILE A 167 16.51 5.82 11.13
C ILE A 167 15.47 4.72 10.94
N GLN A 168 14.72 4.81 9.84
CA GLN A 168 13.85 3.72 9.42
C GLN A 168 14.05 3.46 7.94
N ASN A 169 14.50 2.24 7.58
CA ASN A 169 14.39 1.78 6.21
C ASN A 169 12.98 1.24 5.97
N VAL A 170 12.39 1.58 4.84
CA VAL A 170 11.02 1.18 4.49
C VAL A 170 10.99 0.16 3.36
N GLY A 171 12.13 -0.11 2.74
CA GLY A 171 12.20 -1.07 1.65
C GLY A 171 13.47 -0.93 0.82
N GLN A 172 13.39 -1.49 -0.39
CA GLN A 172 14.48 -1.46 -1.37
C GLN A 172 13.92 -1.14 -2.76
N VAL A 173 14.70 -0.45 -3.58
CA VAL A 173 14.37 -0.21 -5.00
C VAL A 173 14.39 -1.53 -5.73
N GLY A 174 13.25 -1.98 -6.24
CA GLY A 174 13.16 -3.22 -7.01
C GLY A 174 13.36 -2.99 -8.51
N ARG A 175 12.89 -1.85 -9.02
CA ARG A 175 13.09 -1.44 -10.41
C ARG A 175 13.25 0.07 -10.49
N VAL A 176 14.30 0.51 -11.15
CA VAL A 176 14.55 1.93 -11.43
C VAL A 176 13.76 2.37 -12.65
N SER A 177 13.09 3.52 -12.54
CA SER A 177 12.37 4.14 -13.66
C SER A 177 12.19 5.63 -13.47
N THR A 178 12.38 6.37 -14.54
CA THR A 178 12.05 7.80 -14.66
C THR A 178 10.58 8.05 -15.05
N SER A 179 9.85 6.97 -15.29
CA SER A 179 8.41 6.96 -15.57
C SER A 179 7.68 6.08 -14.55
N SER A 180 6.36 6.03 -14.61
CA SER A 180 5.54 5.23 -13.68
C SER A 180 5.64 3.71 -13.88
N SER A 181 6.82 3.17 -14.19
CA SER A 181 7.05 1.72 -14.34
C SER A 181 8.02 1.15 -13.30
N GLY A 182 8.51 1.96 -12.38
CA GLY A 182 9.35 1.54 -11.27
C GLY A 182 8.57 0.88 -10.14
N ASN A 183 9.30 0.28 -9.21
CA ASN A 183 8.72 -0.29 -8.01
C ASN A 183 9.69 -0.26 -6.82
N ILE A 184 9.09 -0.28 -5.61
CA ILE A 184 9.80 -0.45 -4.34
C ILE A 184 9.27 -1.73 -3.69
N VAL A 185 10.17 -2.59 -3.21
CA VAL A 185 9.81 -3.72 -2.33
C VAL A 185 9.73 -3.18 -0.91
N VAL A 186 8.50 -3.03 -0.42
CA VAL A 186 8.18 -2.40 0.86
C VAL A 186 8.26 -3.42 1.98
N ALA A 187 8.80 -3.01 3.13
CA ALA A 187 8.82 -3.76 4.37
C ALA A 187 8.76 -2.80 5.58
N ALA A 188 7.84 -1.85 5.54
CA ALA A 188 7.80 -0.70 6.45
C ALA A 188 7.70 -1.11 7.93
N LEU A 189 6.81 -2.04 8.29
CA LEU A 189 6.61 -2.48 9.68
C LEU A 189 7.68 -3.45 10.20
N LEU A 190 8.46 -4.08 9.30
CA LEU A 190 9.41 -5.12 9.69
C LEU A 190 10.83 -4.59 9.94
N ARG A 191 11.07 -3.32 9.68
CA ARG A 191 12.42 -2.72 9.67
C ARG A 191 12.48 -1.40 10.44
N THR A 192 11.79 -1.32 11.58
CA THR A 192 11.91 -0.17 12.46
C THR A 192 13.24 -0.20 13.19
N ASN A 193 14.07 0.79 12.96
CA ASN A 193 15.22 1.10 13.80
C ASN A 193 14.97 2.48 14.42
N ASP A 194 14.23 2.50 15.51
CA ASP A 194 13.92 3.74 16.26
C ASP A 194 15.11 4.21 17.12
N VAL A 195 16.31 3.78 16.77
CA VAL A 195 17.49 4.17 17.53
C VAL A 195 17.96 5.52 17.03
N PRO A 196 18.03 6.54 17.89
CA PRO A 196 18.71 7.78 17.56
C PRO A 196 20.14 7.46 17.10
N ASN A 197 20.55 8.11 16.04
CA ASN A 197 21.91 7.98 15.55
C ASN A 197 22.83 8.67 16.57
N LEU A 198 23.49 7.88 17.42
CA LEU A 198 24.49 8.34 18.37
C LEU A 198 25.76 8.82 17.65
#